data_35a69ee2f14c448cb6ce351f17c2c894
#
_entry.id   35a69ee2f14c448cb6ce351f17c2c894
#
_cell.length_a   1.000
_cell.length_b   1.000
_cell.length_c   1.000
_cell.angle_alpha   90.00
_cell.angle_beta   90.00
_cell.angle_gamma   90.00
#
_symmetry.space_group_name_H-M   'P 1'
#
loop_
_entity.id
_entity.type
_entity.pdbx_description
1 polymer ?
#
loop_
_entity_poly.entity_id
_entity_poly.type
_entity_poly.pdbx_seq_one_letter_code
_entity_poly.pdbx_strand_id
1 'polypeptide(L)'
;ESQIKGVSRILNNHHIKNVVICSKEVCYVITTSSINDSMIKKLTEDMLHKTSKINNCTCSAIISDIIEDYLKLPDIYQQIKEGFLVRNIRKQQWSQVYLSDLLYDRIMLRMSADNDALEFIKKKLGPLVTYDRVHGTKLLETLEAFIHNNCSRKLAAETLFLHRNTMAHRISKIEEILHCSLENPDMMDKLEFAIKLKMYIH
;
A
#
# COMPACT_ATOMS: atom_id res chain seq x y z
N GLU A 1 21.61 19.95 4.97
CA GLU A 1 21.43 21.28 5.61
C GLU A 1 20.46 22.20 4.87
N SER A 2 20.54 22.32 3.53
CA SER A 2 19.65 23.21 2.75
C SER A 2 18.17 22.84 2.86
N GLN A 3 17.83 21.54 2.91
CA GLN A 3 16.46 21.04 3.06
C GLN A 3 15.88 21.39 4.44
N ILE A 4 16.63 21.16 5.51
CA ILE A 4 16.23 21.48 6.87
C ILE A 4 15.90 22.97 6.99
N LYS A 5 16.81 23.82 6.50
CA LYS A 5 16.61 25.27 6.51
C LYS A 5 15.40 25.70 5.68
N GLY A 6 15.16 25.03 4.54
CA GLY A 6 14.00 25.30 3.68
C GLY A 6 12.67 24.99 4.35
N VAL A 7 12.53 23.80 4.91
CA VAL A 7 11.33 23.36 5.62
C VAL A 7 11.06 24.19 6.88
N SER A 8 12.07 24.37 7.73
CA SER A 8 11.95 25.20 8.94
C SER A 8 11.57 26.65 8.63
N ARG A 9 12.10 27.23 7.53
CA ARG A 9 11.76 28.59 7.12
C ARG A 9 10.28 28.73 6.74
N ILE A 10 9.70 27.72 6.07
CA ILE A 10 8.27 27.73 5.72
C ILE A 10 7.44 27.76 6.99
N LEU A 11 7.71 26.88 7.95
CA LEU A 11 6.98 26.78 9.20
C LEU A 11 7.15 28.03 10.09
N ASN A 12 8.36 28.58 10.15
CA ASN A 12 8.64 29.81 10.91
C ASN A 12 7.90 31.03 10.34
N ASN A 13 7.74 31.12 9.03
CA ASN A 13 6.95 32.19 8.40
C ASN A 13 5.49 32.16 8.81
N HIS A 14 4.97 31.01 9.26
CA HIS A 14 3.63 30.83 9.81
C HIS A 14 3.61 30.80 11.34
N HIS A 15 4.71 31.20 12.00
CA HIS A 15 4.87 31.19 13.47
C HIS A 15 4.64 29.81 14.10
N ILE A 16 4.90 28.72 13.37
CA ILE A 16 4.75 27.35 13.83
C ILE A 16 6.06 26.88 14.45
N LYS A 17 6.03 26.55 15.76
CA LYS A 17 7.16 25.90 16.42
C LYS A 17 7.36 24.52 15.82
N ASN A 18 8.59 24.20 15.45
CA ASN A 18 8.91 22.96 14.75
C ASN A 18 10.28 22.40 15.13
N VAL A 19 10.40 21.10 15.00
CA VAL A 19 11.66 20.35 14.99
C VAL A 19 11.75 19.61 13.67
N VAL A 20 12.82 19.81 12.93
CA VAL A 20 13.06 19.15 11.66
C VAL A 20 14.28 18.25 11.77
N ILE A 21 14.08 16.96 11.54
CA ILE A 21 15.12 15.93 11.54
C ILE A 21 15.17 15.34 10.14
N CYS A 22 16.27 15.49 9.43
CA CYS A 22 16.43 14.91 8.09
C CYS A 22 17.51 13.85 8.06
N SER A 23 17.19 12.74 7.39
CA SER A 23 18.16 11.77 6.88
C SER A 23 18.37 11.98 5.37
N LYS A 24 19.11 11.10 4.71
CA LYS A 24 19.38 11.24 3.26
C LYS A 24 18.12 11.31 2.39
N GLU A 25 17.07 10.60 2.78
CA GLU A 25 15.85 10.40 1.96
C GLU A 25 14.57 10.89 2.65
N VAL A 26 14.56 11.03 3.96
CA VAL A 26 13.36 11.34 4.74
C VAL A 26 13.60 12.49 5.70
N CYS A 27 12.70 13.47 5.69
CA CYS A 27 12.63 14.53 6.68
C CYS A 27 11.42 14.31 7.60
N TYR A 28 11.66 14.27 8.90
CA TYR A 28 10.63 14.25 9.93
C TYR A 28 10.41 15.67 10.43
N VAL A 29 9.16 16.10 10.41
CA VAL A 29 8.76 17.43 10.86
C VAL A 29 7.78 17.25 12.02
N ILE A 30 8.18 17.70 13.20
CA ILE A 30 7.35 17.70 14.40
C ILE A 30 6.93 19.14 14.65
N THR A 31 5.63 19.40 14.72
CA THR A 31 5.08 20.72 15.00
C THR A 31 4.29 20.70 16.32
N THR A 32 4.34 21.78 17.06
CA THR A 32 3.62 21.94 18.32
C THR A 32 2.66 23.12 18.20
N SER A 33 1.57 22.97 17.48
CA SER A 33 0.54 24.02 17.42
C SER A 33 -0.78 23.46 16.96
N SER A 34 -1.85 24.11 17.38
CA SER A 34 -3.22 23.84 16.92
C SER A 34 -3.38 24.30 15.48
N ILE A 35 -2.94 23.47 14.54
CA ILE A 35 -3.08 23.73 13.11
C ILE A 35 -4.29 22.93 12.62
N ASN A 36 -5.21 23.58 11.91
CA ASN A 36 -6.33 22.86 11.30
C ASN A 36 -5.89 22.10 10.06
N ASP A 37 -6.66 21.08 9.65
CA ASP A 37 -6.36 20.19 8.53
C ASP A 37 -6.10 20.93 7.22
N SER A 38 -6.86 21.96 6.93
CA SER A 38 -6.70 22.76 5.72
C SER A 38 -5.32 23.43 5.66
N MET A 39 -4.86 23.95 6.78
CA MET A 39 -3.55 24.59 6.89
C MET A 39 -2.43 23.57 6.83
N ILE A 40 -2.57 22.41 7.48
CA ILE A 40 -1.58 21.31 7.41
C ILE A 40 -1.39 20.88 5.96
N LYS A 41 -2.49 20.62 5.24
CA LYS A 41 -2.45 20.22 3.82
C LYS A 41 -1.69 21.25 2.98
N LYS A 42 -2.05 22.52 3.08
CA LYS A 42 -1.43 23.61 2.32
C LYS A 42 0.06 23.75 2.63
N LEU A 43 0.44 23.71 3.91
CA LEU A 43 1.85 23.79 4.33
C LEU A 43 2.65 22.59 3.79
N THR A 44 2.07 21.40 3.84
CA THR A 44 2.71 20.19 3.30
C THR A 44 2.91 20.29 1.79
N GLU A 45 1.92 20.77 1.04
CA GLU A 45 2.03 21.04 -0.40
C GLU A 45 3.15 22.03 -0.70
N ASP A 46 3.20 23.14 0.01
CA ASP A 46 4.26 24.16 -0.15
C ASP A 46 5.65 23.57 0.16
N MET A 47 5.78 22.76 1.19
CA MET A 47 7.03 22.08 1.53
C MET A 47 7.45 21.10 0.44
N LEU A 48 6.54 20.25 -0.03
CA LEU A 48 6.79 19.28 -1.10
C LEU A 48 7.21 19.98 -2.40
N HIS A 49 6.49 21.02 -2.79
CA HIS A 49 6.79 21.77 -4.02
C HIS A 49 8.17 22.46 -3.96
N LYS A 50 8.53 23.09 -2.84
CA LYS A 50 9.83 23.72 -2.68
C LYS A 50 10.96 22.68 -2.62
N THR A 51 10.75 21.56 -1.90
CA THR A 51 11.75 20.50 -1.77
C THR A 51 11.98 19.80 -3.13
N SER A 52 10.92 19.53 -3.88
CA SER A 52 11.04 18.89 -5.20
C SER A 52 11.80 19.77 -6.21
N LYS A 53 11.57 21.07 -6.18
CA LYS A 53 12.30 22.01 -7.04
C LYS A 53 13.79 22.09 -6.71
N ILE A 54 14.15 22.12 -5.41
CA ILE A 54 15.55 22.20 -4.97
C ILE A 54 16.34 20.96 -5.35
N ASN A 55 15.72 19.78 -5.26
CA ASN A 55 16.40 18.50 -5.43
C ASN A 55 16.15 17.83 -6.79
N ASN A 56 15.31 18.44 -7.64
CA ASN A 56 14.86 17.86 -8.91
C ASN A 56 14.37 16.41 -8.77
N CYS A 57 13.54 16.16 -7.74
CA CYS A 57 13.01 14.85 -7.41
C CYS A 57 11.53 14.91 -7.04
N THR A 58 10.86 13.78 -7.10
CA THR A 58 9.49 13.65 -6.58
C THR A 58 9.54 13.47 -5.07
N CYS A 59 8.77 14.30 -4.36
CA CYS A 59 8.61 14.21 -2.91
C CYS A 59 7.21 13.79 -2.53
N SER A 60 7.08 13.12 -1.39
CA SER A 60 5.79 12.78 -0.81
C SER A 60 5.83 12.92 0.71
N ALA A 61 4.67 13.10 1.33
CA ALA A 61 4.55 13.27 2.76
C ALA A 61 3.50 12.32 3.36
N ILE A 62 3.78 11.85 4.56
CA ILE A 62 2.80 11.21 5.44
C ILE A 62 2.55 12.16 6.61
N ILE A 63 1.29 12.45 6.86
CA ILE A 63 0.83 13.32 7.93
C ILE A 63 0.28 12.43 9.04
N SER A 64 0.80 12.54 10.26
CA SER A 64 0.21 11.86 11.41
C SER A 64 -0.99 12.63 11.95
N ASP A 65 -1.87 11.92 12.66
CA ASP A 65 -2.87 12.55 13.51
C ASP A 65 -2.18 13.34 14.65
N ILE A 66 -2.98 14.14 15.37
CA ILE A 66 -2.48 14.90 16.51
C ILE A 66 -1.98 13.93 17.59
N ILE A 67 -0.78 14.18 18.08
CA ILE A 67 -0.15 13.37 19.11
C ILE A 67 -0.28 14.12 20.44
N GLU A 68 -1.17 13.65 21.30
CA GLU A 68 -1.39 14.26 22.62
C GLU A 68 -0.31 13.83 23.65
N ASP A 69 0.26 12.65 23.47
CA ASP A 69 1.28 12.08 24.34
C ASP A 69 2.59 11.90 23.56
N TYR A 70 3.63 12.63 23.95
CA TYR A 70 4.96 12.55 23.31
C TYR A 70 5.63 11.17 23.44
N LEU A 71 5.23 10.36 24.42
CA LEU A 71 5.73 8.99 24.56
C LEU A 71 5.35 8.09 23.40
N LYS A 72 4.32 8.46 22.63
CA LYS A 72 3.90 7.75 21.41
C LYS A 72 4.73 8.11 20.17
N LEU A 73 5.62 9.09 20.24
CA LEU A 73 6.45 9.48 19.08
C LEU A 73 7.26 8.33 18.47
N PRO A 74 7.88 7.41 19.24
CA PRO A 74 8.59 6.27 18.67
C PRO A 74 7.66 5.35 17.85
N ASP A 75 6.42 5.13 18.33
CA ASP A 75 5.44 4.29 17.64
C ASP A 75 4.97 4.96 16.35
N ILE A 76 4.68 6.26 16.39
CA ILE A 76 4.31 7.05 15.21
C ILE A 76 5.44 7.04 14.17
N TYR A 77 6.68 7.16 14.62
CA TYR A 77 7.86 7.07 13.75
C TYR A 77 7.91 5.73 13.00
N GLN A 78 7.69 4.61 13.69
CA GLN A 78 7.63 3.28 13.05
C GLN A 78 6.44 3.17 12.09
N GLN A 79 5.30 3.69 12.47
CA GLN A 79 4.10 3.70 11.62
C GLN A 79 4.31 4.50 10.32
N ILE A 80 5.01 5.63 10.38
CA ILE A 80 5.36 6.43 9.19
C ILE A 80 6.31 5.64 8.28
N LYS A 81 7.30 4.93 8.84
CA LYS A 81 8.20 4.07 8.06
C LYS A 81 7.43 2.96 7.33
N GLU A 82 6.49 2.30 8.01
CA GLU A 82 5.58 1.32 7.39
C GLU A 82 4.77 1.96 6.25
N GLY A 83 4.26 3.17 6.43
CA GLY A 83 3.52 3.89 5.40
C GLY A 83 4.35 4.14 4.14
N PHE A 84 5.61 4.52 4.26
CA PHE A 84 6.51 4.65 3.10
C PHE A 84 6.83 3.29 2.45
N LEU A 85 6.95 2.23 3.24
CA LEU A 85 7.12 0.88 2.72
C LEU A 85 5.90 0.44 1.91
N VAL A 86 4.70 0.65 2.44
CA VAL A 86 3.42 0.41 1.73
C VAL A 86 3.40 1.14 0.39
N ARG A 87 3.77 2.43 0.37
CA ARG A 87 3.82 3.23 -0.86
C ARG A 87 4.70 2.55 -1.93
N ASN A 88 5.86 2.09 -1.53
CA ASN A 88 6.81 1.45 -2.43
C ASN A 88 6.29 0.10 -2.96
N ILE A 89 5.75 -0.73 -2.07
CA ILE A 89 5.19 -2.05 -2.40
C ILE A 89 4.02 -1.91 -3.38
N ARG A 90 3.08 -1.02 -3.08
CA ARG A 90 1.88 -0.82 -3.89
C ARG A 90 2.09 0.10 -5.09
N LYS A 91 3.29 0.66 -5.27
CA LYS A 91 3.63 1.63 -6.32
C LYS A 91 2.63 2.80 -6.39
N GLN A 92 2.10 3.18 -5.23
CA GLN A 92 1.12 4.27 -5.13
C GLN A 92 1.80 5.62 -5.39
N GLN A 93 1.15 6.44 -6.20
CA GLN A 93 1.60 7.80 -6.49
C GLN A 93 0.68 8.81 -5.79
N TRP A 94 0.98 9.12 -4.54
CA TRP A 94 0.34 10.22 -3.82
C TRP A 94 1.39 11.26 -3.41
N SER A 95 1.00 12.52 -3.40
CA SER A 95 1.86 13.61 -2.91
C SER A 95 1.83 13.68 -1.39
N GLN A 96 0.64 13.57 -0.79
CA GLN A 96 0.45 13.53 0.64
C GLN A 96 -0.69 12.59 1.02
N VAL A 97 -0.59 11.99 2.21
CA VAL A 97 -1.59 11.07 2.75
C VAL A 97 -1.58 11.15 4.28
N TYR A 98 -2.71 10.94 4.93
CA TYR A 98 -2.76 10.78 6.37
C TYR A 98 -2.36 9.37 6.78
N LEU A 99 -1.72 9.26 7.94
CA LEU A 99 -1.29 7.97 8.49
C LEU A 99 -2.49 7.07 8.81
N SER A 100 -3.61 7.66 9.23
CA SER A 100 -4.90 6.99 9.44
C SER A 100 -5.45 6.35 8.16
N ASP A 101 -5.30 6.97 7.00
CA ASP A 101 -5.74 6.42 5.72
C ASP A 101 -4.94 5.17 5.31
N LEU A 102 -3.73 5.02 5.83
CA LEU A 102 -2.86 3.87 5.58
C LEU A 102 -3.04 2.73 6.59
N LEU A 103 -4.00 2.82 7.51
CA LEU A 103 -4.16 1.85 8.59
C LEU A 103 -4.39 0.43 8.05
N TYR A 104 -5.28 0.26 7.07
CA TYR A 104 -5.53 -1.03 6.42
C TYR A 104 -4.26 -1.62 5.82
N ASP A 105 -3.56 -0.83 5.02
CA ASP A 105 -2.33 -1.27 4.34
C ASP A 105 -1.23 -1.67 5.32
N ARG A 106 -1.10 -0.94 6.43
CA ARG A 106 -0.12 -1.24 7.48
C ARG A 106 -0.46 -2.51 8.24
N ILE A 107 -1.75 -2.77 8.50
CA ILE A 107 -2.21 -4.05 9.08
C ILE A 107 -1.82 -5.19 8.14
N MET A 108 -2.13 -5.08 6.86
CA MET A 108 -1.81 -6.09 5.86
C MET A 108 -0.29 -6.33 5.74
N LEU A 109 0.51 -5.25 5.78
CA LEU A 109 1.97 -5.32 5.77
C LEU A 109 2.52 -6.12 6.97
N ARG A 110 2.03 -5.84 8.18
CA ARG A 110 2.46 -6.56 9.39
C ARG A 110 2.04 -8.02 9.34
N MET A 111 0.79 -8.30 8.92
CA MET A 111 0.30 -9.66 8.77
C MET A 111 1.10 -10.45 7.73
N SER A 112 1.47 -9.83 6.60
CA SER A 112 2.22 -10.51 5.53
C SER A 112 3.62 -10.97 5.95
N ALA A 113 4.17 -10.43 7.03
CA ALA A 113 5.46 -10.84 7.59
C ALA A 113 5.34 -12.01 8.59
N ASP A 114 4.12 -12.41 8.96
CA ASP A 114 3.86 -13.51 9.87
C ASP A 114 3.99 -14.88 9.20
N ASN A 115 4.58 -15.84 9.89
CA ASN A 115 4.80 -17.20 9.36
C ASN A 115 3.51 -17.93 9.01
N ASP A 116 2.46 -17.78 9.81
CA ASP A 116 1.17 -18.42 9.55
C ASP A 116 0.51 -17.81 8.30
N ALA A 117 0.66 -16.50 8.11
CA ALA A 117 0.18 -15.82 6.90
C ALA A 117 0.94 -16.28 5.65
N LEU A 118 2.25 -16.45 5.74
CA LEU A 118 3.07 -16.99 4.64
C LEU A 118 2.68 -18.45 4.30
N GLU A 119 2.45 -19.28 5.33
CA GLU A 119 1.97 -20.64 5.13
C GLU A 119 0.56 -20.65 4.51
N PHE A 120 -0.32 -19.78 4.98
CA PHE A 120 -1.67 -19.64 4.45
C PHE A 120 -1.64 -19.29 2.94
N ILE A 121 -0.85 -18.29 2.55
CA ILE A 121 -0.67 -17.89 1.14
C ILE A 121 -0.15 -19.07 0.32
N LYS A 122 0.90 -19.75 0.80
CA LYS A 122 1.48 -20.91 0.14
C LYS A 122 0.46 -22.04 -0.04
N LYS A 123 -0.36 -22.28 0.97
CA LYS A 123 -1.39 -23.32 0.95
C LYS A 123 -2.53 -23.00 -0.01
N LYS A 124 -2.94 -21.72 -0.09
CA LYS A 124 -4.05 -21.28 -0.93
C LYS A 124 -3.66 -21.01 -2.38
N LEU A 125 -2.53 -20.37 -2.63
CA LEU A 125 -2.11 -19.95 -3.96
C LEU A 125 -0.98 -20.80 -4.55
N GLY A 126 -0.23 -21.52 -3.71
CA GLY A 126 0.91 -22.33 -4.12
C GLY A 126 0.63 -23.35 -5.24
N PRO A 127 -0.50 -24.07 -5.22
CA PRO A 127 -0.84 -24.98 -6.31
C PRO A 127 -0.93 -24.28 -7.67
N LEU A 128 -1.57 -23.08 -7.74
CA LEU A 128 -1.63 -22.30 -8.98
C LEU A 128 -0.27 -21.77 -9.42
N VAL A 129 0.50 -21.22 -8.47
CA VAL A 129 1.86 -20.72 -8.75
C VAL A 129 2.75 -21.83 -9.32
N THR A 130 2.65 -23.03 -8.74
CA THR A 130 3.42 -24.19 -9.20
C THR A 130 2.97 -24.64 -10.57
N TYR A 131 1.66 -24.71 -10.83
CA TYR A 131 1.10 -25.09 -12.12
C TYR A 131 1.50 -24.07 -13.20
N ASP A 132 1.34 -22.78 -12.96
CA ASP A 132 1.71 -21.72 -13.89
C ASP A 132 3.21 -21.80 -14.28
N ARG A 133 4.06 -22.04 -13.30
CA ARG A 133 5.52 -22.20 -13.53
C ARG A 133 5.86 -23.40 -14.40
N VAL A 134 5.18 -24.52 -14.20
CA VAL A 134 5.46 -25.77 -14.94
C VAL A 134 4.90 -25.73 -16.37
N HIS A 135 3.71 -25.15 -16.54
CA HIS A 135 2.96 -25.20 -17.81
C HIS A 135 3.01 -23.88 -18.60
N GLY A 136 3.69 -22.84 -18.08
CA GLY A 136 3.75 -21.53 -18.74
C GLY A 136 2.38 -20.84 -18.82
N THR A 137 1.47 -21.14 -17.89
CA THR A 137 0.13 -20.56 -17.85
C THR A 137 0.08 -19.31 -16.96
N LYS A 138 -1.08 -18.62 -16.93
CA LYS A 138 -1.32 -17.42 -16.16
C LYS A 138 -2.63 -17.56 -15.36
N LEU A 139 -2.80 -18.67 -14.66
CA LEU A 139 -4.02 -18.94 -13.92
C LEU A 139 -4.14 -18.10 -12.65
N LEU A 140 -3.02 -17.83 -11.98
CA LEU A 140 -3.02 -16.92 -10.83
C LEU A 140 -3.42 -15.50 -11.24
N GLU A 141 -2.86 -14.97 -12.33
CA GLU A 141 -3.27 -13.67 -12.90
C GLU A 141 -4.76 -13.65 -13.26
N THR A 142 -5.27 -14.78 -13.76
CA THR A 142 -6.69 -14.93 -14.08
C THR A 142 -7.57 -14.91 -12.83
N LEU A 143 -7.15 -15.58 -11.75
CA LEU A 143 -7.85 -15.54 -10.45
C LEU A 143 -7.84 -14.14 -9.85
N GLU A 144 -6.69 -13.47 -9.88
CA GLU A 144 -6.55 -12.09 -9.40
C GLU A 144 -7.50 -11.14 -10.15
N ALA A 145 -7.53 -11.20 -11.49
CA ALA A 145 -8.45 -10.41 -12.31
C ALA A 145 -9.92 -10.74 -12.04
N PHE A 146 -10.26 -12.01 -11.83
CA PHE A 146 -11.61 -12.45 -11.51
C PHE A 146 -12.09 -11.84 -10.18
N ILE A 147 -11.28 -11.91 -9.14
CA ILE A 147 -11.59 -11.35 -7.82
C ILE A 147 -11.71 -9.82 -7.90
N HIS A 148 -10.76 -9.14 -8.55
CA HIS A 148 -10.79 -7.67 -8.68
C HIS A 148 -12.02 -7.15 -9.46
N ASN A 149 -12.60 -7.97 -10.32
CA ASN A 149 -13.80 -7.64 -11.07
C ASN A 149 -15.08 -8.20 -10.40
N ASN A 150 -15.12 -8.28 -9.08
CA ASN A 150 -16.26 -8.74 -8.28
C ASN A 150 -16.78 -10.11 -8.74
N CYS A 151 -15.88 -11.04 -9.04
CA CYS A 151 -16.19 -12.39 -9.53
C CYS A 151 -16.97 -12.42 -10.84
N SER A 152 -16.90 -11.36 -11.64
CA SER A 152 -17.52 -11.29 -12.95
C SER A 152 -16.60 -11.89 -14.03
N ARG A 153 -16.94 -13.07 -14.54
CA ARG A 153 -16.19 -13.72 -15.64
C ARG A 153 -16.09 -12.82 -16.88
N LYS A 154 -17.13 -12.04 -17.17
CA LYS A 154 -17.17 -11.12 -18.31
C LYS A 154 -16.16 -9.99 -18.13
N LEU A 155 -16.23 -9.27 -17.03
CA LEU A 155 -15.33 -8.14 -16.78
C LEU A 155 -13.87 -8.59 -16.64
N ALA A 156 -13.62 -9.73 -16.01
CA ALA A 156 -12.29 -10.30 -15.93
C ALA A 156 -11.72 -10.70 -17.30
N ALA A 157 -12.56 -11.26 -18.20
CA ALA A 157 -12.16 -11.56 -19.57
C ALA A 157 -11.79 -10.30 -20.35
N GLU A 158 -12.60 -9.23 -20.23
CA GLU A 158 -12.33 -7.92 -20.82
C GLU A 158 -11.01 -7.33 -20.29
N THR A 159 -10.80 -7.36 -18.97
CA THR A 159 -9.56 -6.87 -18.31
C THR A 159 -8.30 -7.60 -18.81
N LEU A 160 -8.40 -8.89 -19.07
CA LEU A 160 -7.29 -9.72 -19.54
C LEU A 160 -7.20 -9.84 -21.07
N PHE A 161 -8.06 -9.15 -21.81
CA PHE A 161 -8.17 -9.26 -23.26
C PHE A 161 -8.37 -10.71 -23.74
N LEU A 162 -9.20 -11.49 -23.03
CA LEU A 162 -9.47 -12.88 -23.32
C LEU A 162 -10.87 -13.07 -23.92
N HIS A 163 -11.00 -14.06 -24.81
CA HIS A 163 -12.32 -14.51 -25.23
C HIS A 163 -13.04 -15.22 -24.07
N ARG A 164 -14.37 -15.08 -23.99
CA ARG A 164 -15.21 -15.66 -22.93
C ARG A 164 -14.97 -17.17 -22.71
N ASN A 165 -14.77 -17.93 -23.79
CA ASN A 165 -14.55 -19.37 -23.69
C ASN A 165 -13.18 -19.68 -23.04
N THR A 166 -12.14 -18.89 -23.35
CA THR A 166 -10.82 -19.03 -22.73
C THR A 166 -10.91 -18.71 -21.23
N MET A 167 -11.66 -17.66 -20.88
CA MET A 167 -11.89 -17.32 -19.47
C MET A 167 -12.62 -18.44 -18.74
N ALA A 168 -13.69 -18.99 -19.31
CA ALA A 168 -14.43 -20.11 -18.72
C ALA A 168 -13.53 -21.33 -18.50
N HIS A 169 -12.73 -21.70 -19.51
CA HIS A 169 -11.76 -22.79 -19.39
C HIS A 169 -10.72 -22.56 -18.30
N ARG A 170 -10.18 -21.32 -18.19
CA ARG A 170 -9.21 -20.98 -17.14
C ARG A 170 -9.82 -21.05 -15.74
N ILE A 171 -11.07 -20.57 -15.56
CA ILE A 171 -11.80 -20.67 -14.29
C ILE A 171 -11.98 -22.12 -13.90
N SER A 172 -12.49 -22.98 -14.81
CA SER A 172 -12.65 -24.42 -14.53
C SER A 172 -11.31 -25.08 -14.18
N LYS A 173 -10.21 -24.67 -14.82
CA LYS A 173 -8.88 -25.22 -14.51
C LYS A 173 -8.37 -24.75 -13.14
N ILE A 174 -8.68 -23.53 -12.73
CA ILE A 174 -8.37 -23.02 -11.38
C ILE A 174 -9.13 -23.85 -10.33
N GLU A 175 -10.43 -24.09 -10.52
CA GLU A 175 -11.26 -24.89 -9.62
C GLU A 175 -10.73 -26.33 -9.50
N GLU A 176 -10.31 -26.93 -10.62
CA GLU A 176 -9.70 -28.27 -10.65
C GLU A 176 -8.40 -28.31 -9.81
N ILE A 177 -7.49 -27.34 -10.02
CA ILE A 177 -6.18 -27.31 -9.33
C ILE A 177 -6.33 -27.01 -7.83
N LEU A 178 -7.26 -26.12 -7.48
CA LEU A 178 -7.51 -25.75 -6.09
C LEU A 178 -8.45 -26.71 -5.34
N HIS A 179 -9.04 -27.69 -6.08
CA HIS A 179 -10.05 -28.63 -5.56
C HIS A 179 -11.19 -27.91 -4.83
N CYS A 180 -11.69 -26.81 -5.41
CA CYS A 180 -12.76 -26.02 -4.80
C CYS A 180 -13.65 -25.39 -5.89
N SER A 181 -14.84 -24.95 -5.48
CA SER A 181 -15.70 -24.11 -6.34
C SER A 181 -15.44 -22.63 -6.02
N LEU A 182 -15.23 -21.82 -7.06
CA LEU A 182 -15.17 -20.37 -6.97
C LEU A 182 -16.55 -19.71 -6.77
N GLU A 183 -17.62 -20.48 -6.74
CA GLU A 183 -18.96 -20.03 -6.34
C GLU A 183 -19.19 -20.16 -4.82
N ASN A 184 -18.28 -20.82 -4.10
CA ASN A 184 -18.34 -20.93 -2.65
C ASN A 184 -17.80 -19.64 -1.99
N PRO A 185 -18.65 -18.87 -1.27
CA PRO A 185 -18.24 -17.58 -0.70
C PRO A 185 -17.10 -17.71 0.31
N ASP A 186 -17.15 -18.71 1.20
CA ASP A 186 -16.11 -18.94 2.22
C ASP A 186 -14.73 -19.24 1.58
N MET A 187 -14.71 -19.94 0.45
CA MET A 187 -13.48 -20.18 -0.28
C MET A 187 -13.00 -18.91 -0.99
N MET A 188 -13.91 -18.15 -1.58
CA MET A 188 -13.58 -16.89 -2.23
C MET A 188 -12.99 -15.88 -1.26
N ASP A 189 -13.56 -15.73 -0.06
CA ASP A 189 -13.00 -14.86 1.00
C ASP A 189 -11.56 -15.25 1.34
N LYS A 190 -11.29 -16.55 1.46
CA LYS A 190 -9.95 -17.07 1.75
C LYS A 190 -8.95 -16.81 0.60
N LEU A 191 -9.39 -16.97 -0.64
CA LEU A 191 -8.55 -16.71 -1.82
C LEU A 191 -8.28 -15.20 -1.98
N GLU A 192 -9.30 -14.38 -1.82
CA GLU A 192 -9.18 -12.91 -1.85
C GLU A 192 -8.21 -12.42 -0.77
N PHE A 193 -8.35 -12.94 0.46
CA PHE A 193 -7.44 -12.60 1.55
C PHE A 193 -6.00 -13.02 1.26
N ALA A 194 -5.79 -14.23 0.73
CA ALA A 194 -4.46 -14.70 0.34
C ALA A 194 -3.82 -13.83 -0.75
N ILE A 195 -4.60 -13.40 -1.75
CA ILE A 195 -4.15 -12.50 -2.82
C ILE A 195 -3.80 -11.12 -2.24
N LYS A 196 -4.66 -10.56 -1.37
CA LYS A 196 -4.39 -9.28 -0.71
C LYS A 196 -3.11 -9.34 0.12
N LEU A 197 -2.91 -10.37 0.95
CA LEU A 197 -1.68 -10.55 1.73
C LEU A 197 -0.44 -10.68 0.84
N LYS A 198 -0.53 -11.46 -0.24
CA LYS A 198 0.57 -11.67 -1.18
C LYS A 198 1.10 -10.34 -1.75
N MET A 199 0.24 -9.33 -1.93
CA MET A 199 0.64 -8.01 -2.44
C MET A 199 1.62 -7.27 -1.52
N TYR A 200 1.71 -7.63 -0.24
CA TYR A 200 2.58 -7.00 0.75
C TYR A 200 3.84 -7.82 1.08
N ILE A 201 4.02 -8.99 0.47
CA ILE A 201 5.27 -9.75 0.56
C ILE A 201 6.33 -9.08 -0.30
N HIS A 202 7.51 -8.82 0.26
CA HIS A 202 8.65 -8.16 -0.39
C HIS A 202 9.98 -8.84 -0.07
#